data_2399086c2eb7ae73840234184c52e588
#
_entry.id   2399086c2eb7ae73840234184c52e588
#
_cell.length_a   1.000
_cell.length_b   1.000
_cell.length_c   1.000
_cell.angle_alpha   90.00
_cell.angle_beta   90.00
_cell.angle_gamma   90.00
#
_symmetry.space_group_name_H-M   'P 1'
#
loop_
_entity.id
_entity.type
_entity.pdbx_description
1 polymer ?
#
loop_
_entity_poly.entity_id
_entity_poly.type
_entity_poly.pdbx_seq_one_letter_code
_entity_poly.pdbx_strand_id
1 'polypeptide(L)'
;VSSNRQGNIEVKYRKNGTSQTTTIPFSWSKETKGDAYTRIRNIYKFIAEGHSLKAAADLAQGKAPKKGKDWAYILKNFKYQKLNFGKATTEATFDKQYKPACEMAVELMGGKNPPMNPADLIDMCVKDWAAGSRTRQMRARAVKQFLTHAVTREGIADIWNPPTDLKPHIGEAKPQEKINREGDHFEDDQQIINFLETLPINSPFERDAVAAEKWLNAFRLMAELGLRPIEVGYLKVKKDPATKEFYWWCEYRKKSGGGTTEPRRVEPLPLIDSEGKEQEWNLINRFKTNTLPLPDRVDGETCNTYLQRKDSWKSIKKMMKETQGMNIVAYSFRHSYSLRAHVLGIDSGSVSMSMGHTLEAHHRAYPYASKASTTNAFKRARERAKA
;
A
#
# COMPACT_ATOMS: atom_id res chain seq x y z
N VAL A 1 24.44 -5.16 -51.08
CA VAL A 1 25.74 -4.68 -50.62
C VAL A 1 26.30 -3.75 -51.70
N SER A 2 26.80 -2.58 -51.28
CA SER A 2 27.33 -1.55 -52.18
C SER A 2 28.52 -0.86 -51.49
N SER A 3 29.24 -0.03 -52.24
CA SER A 3 30.22 0.90 -51.65
C SER A 3 29.54 2.21 -51.24
N ASN A 4 29.90 2.74 -50.10
CA ASN A 4 29.49 4.10 -49.73
C ASN A 4 30.43 5.16 -50.32
N ARG A 5 30.15 6.45 -50.15
CA ARG A 5 30.97 7.58 -50.64
C ARG A 5 32.41 7.59 -50.10
N GLN A 6 32.68 6.92 -48.99
CA GLN A 6 34.00 6.80 -48.36
C GLN A 6 34.76 5.51 -48.75
N GLY A 7 34.20 4.74 -49.73
CA GLY A 7 34.82 3.47 -50.16
C GLY A 7 34.60 2.29 -49.19
N ASN A 8 33.82 2.45 -48.15
CA ASN A 8 33.52 1.35 -47.22
C ASN A 8 32.31 0.54 -47.72
N ILE A 9 32.24 -0.73 -47.26
CA ILE A 9 31.15 -1.62 -47.61
C ILE A 9 29.89 -1.27 -46.84
N GLU A 10 28.80 -0.98 -47.56
CA GLU A 10 27.50 -0.76 -47.04
C GLU A 10 26.59 -1.98 -47.22
N VAL A 11 25.97 -2.44 -46.15
CA VAL A 11 25.01 -3.55 -46.15
C VAL A 11 23.62 -3.00 -46.00
N LYS A 12 22.73 -3.32 -46.94
CA LYS A 12 21.34 -2.91 -46.96
C LYS A 12 20.42 -4.11 -46.84
N TYR A 13 19.49 -4.06 -45.90
CA TYR A 13 18.51 -5.12 -45.62
C TYR A 13 17.07 -4.56 -45.77
N ARG A 14 16.26 -5.30 -46.50
CA ARG A 14 14.85 -4.94 -46.71
C ARG A 14 13.94 -6.07 -46.24
N LYS A 15 12.95 -5.74 -45.45
CA LYS A 15 11.89 -6.67 -44.98
C LYS A 15 10.59 -5.90 -44.79
N ASN A 16 9.48 -6.41 -45.33
CA ASN A 16 8.13 -5.84 -45.14
C ASN A 16 8.06 -4.33 -45.41
N GLY A 17 8.62 -3.87 -46.53
CA GLY A 17 8.60 -2.46 -46.91
C GLY A 17 9.60 -1.54 -46.19
N THR A 18 10.22 -2.02 -45.10
CA THR A 18 11.20 -1.25 -44.34
C THR A 18 12.63 -1.58 -44.80
N SER A 19 13.44 -0.53 -44.99
CA SER A 19 14.86 -0.67 -45.41
C SER A 19 15.75 -0.18 -44.27
N GLN A 20 16.71 -1.01 -43.87
CA GLN A 20 17.76 -0.66 -42.92
C GLN A 20 19.13 -0.71 -43.64
N THR A 21 20.08 0.14 -43.22
CA THR A 21 21.39 0.23 -43.81
C THR A 21 22.43 0.30 -42.71
N THR A 22 23.58 -0.39 -42.86
CA THR A 22 24.72 -0.31 -41.95
C THR A 22 26.01 -0.39 -42.73
N THR A 23 27.08 0.26 -42.25
CA THR A 23 28.41 0.20 -42.83
C THR A 23 29.27 -0.76 -42.04
N ILE A 24 30.00 -1.65 -42.67
CA ILE A 24 30.98 -2.51 -42.06
C ILE A 24 32.42 -1.99 -42.30
N PRO A 25 33.37 -2.23 -41.36
CA PRO A 25 34.71 -1.62 -41.38
C PRO A 25 35.66 -2.33 -42.36
N PHE A 26 35.24 -2.45 -43.58
CA PHE A 26 36.05 -3.01 -44.66
C PHE A 26 35.94 -2.10 -45.89
N SER A 27 37.07 -1.88 -46.57
CA SER A 27 37.09 -1.20 -47.86
C SER A 27 36.50 -2.09 -48.95
N TRP A 28 35.94 -1.50 -49.96
CA TRP A 28 35.45 -2.22 -51.15
C TRP A 28 36.63 -2.55 -52.07
N SER A 29 37.37 -3.63 -51.72
CA SER A 29 38.56 -4.06 -52.44
C SER A 29 38.63 -5.57 -52.56
N LYS A 30 39.52 -6.09 -53.43
CA LYS A 30 39.74 -7.54 -53.59
C LYS A 30 40.35 -8.17 -52.33
N GLU A 31 41.22 -7.43 -51.65
CA GLU A 31 41.99 -7.90 -50.47
C GLU A 31 41.06 -8.16 -49.30
N THR A 32 40.07 -7.36 -49.10
CA THR A 32 39.14 -7.46 -47.98
C THR A 32 37.90 -8.30 -48.24
N LYS A 33 37.78 -8.85 -49.48
CA LYS A 33 36.60 -9.60 -49.93
C LYS A 33 36.26 -10.79 -49.02
N GLY A 34 37.22 -11.57 -48.60
CA GLY A 34 37.03 -12.75 -47.74
C GLY A 34 36.47 -12.40 -46.38
N ASP A 35 37.10 -11.42 -45.72
CA ASP A 35 36.72 -10.97 -44.41
C ASP A 35 35.34 -10.26 -44.41
N ALA A 36 35.11 -9.46 -45.43
CA ALA A 36 33.82 -8.80 -45.65
C ALA A 36 32.69 -9.84 -45.86
N TYR A 37 32.93 -10.86 -46.67
CA TYR A 37 31.97 -11.93 -46.90
C TYR A 37 31.65 -12.70 -45.62
N THR A 38 32.65 -13.05 -44.83
CA THR A 38 32.47 -13.72 -43.54
C THR A 38 31.66 -12.87 -42.59
N ARG A 39 31.94 -11.57 -42.52
CA ARG A 39 31.20 -10.61 -41.70
C ARG A 39 29.76 -10.51 -42.14
N ILE A 40 29.47 -10.36 -43.43
CA ILE A 40 28.12 -10.27 -43.98
C ILE A 40 27.34 -11.57 -43.72
N ARG A 41 27.98 -12.73 -43.86
CA ARG A 41 27.35 -14.01 -43.53
C ARG A 41 26.97 -14.12 -42.06
N ASN A 42 27.81 -13.66 -41.15
CA ASN A 42 27.50 -13.62 -39.72
C ASN A 42 26.37 -12.63 -39.41
N ILE A 43 26.34 -11.46 -40.05
CA ILE A 43 25.23 -10.51 -39.95
C ILE A 43 23.92 -11.17 -40.39
N TYR A 44 23.93 -11.87 -41.51
CA TYR A 44 22.75 -12.58 -42.02
C TYR A 44 22.25 -13.64 -41.03
N LYS A 45 23.15 -14.39 -40.41
CA LYS A 45 22.81 -15.39 -39.38
C LYS A 45 22.07 -14.74 -38.22
N PHE A 46 22.57 -13.62 -37.66
CA PHE A 46 21.95 -12.94 -36.57
C PHE A 46 20.62 -12.26 -36.95
N ILE A 47 20.45 -11.81 -38.19
CA ILE A 47 19.16 -11.34 -38.70
C ILE A 47 18.15 -12.50 -38.76
N ALA A 48 18.54 -13.68 -39.15
CA ALA A 48 17.69 -14.87 -39.17
C ALA A 48 17.24 -15.28 -37.75
N GLU A 49 18.08 -15.03 -36.75
CA GLU A 49 17.78 -15.20 -35.32
C GLU A 49 16.88 -14.09 -34.76
N GLY A 50 16.45 -13.10 -35.55
CA GLY A 50 15.51 -12.08 -35.18
C GLY A 50 16.10 -10.71 -34.77
N HIS A 51 17.43 -10.56 -34.88
CA HIS A 51 18.08 -9.27 -34.56
C HIS A 51 17.86 -8.21 -35.64
N SER A 52 17.81 -6.92 -35.26
CA SER A 52 17.86 -5.82 -36.23
C SER A 52 19.19 -5.77 -36.96
N LEU A 53 19.24 -5.18 -38.16
CA LEU A 53 20.49 -5.08 -38.94
C LEU A 53 21.65 -4.47 -38.14
N LYS A 54 21.38 -3.41 -37.33
CA LYS A 54 22.41 -2.77 -36.50
C LYS A 54 22.89 -3.69 -35.38
N ALA A 55 21.99 -4.34 -34.67
CA ALA A 55 22.35 -5.30 -33.62
C ALA A 55 23.11 -6.50 -34.19
N ALA A 56 22.67 -7.02 -35.33
CA ALA A 56 23.36 -8.11 -36.05
C ALA A 56 24.78 -7.72 -36.49
N ALA A 57 24.98 -6.48 -36.94
CA ALA A 57 26.32 -5.98 -37.31
C ALA A 57 27.23 -5.82 -36.10
N ASP A 58 26.74 -5.34 -34.97
CA ASP A 58 27.50 -5.25 -33.72
C ASP A 58 27.90 -6.63 -33.19
N LEU A 59 26.96 -7.59 -33.18
CA LEU A 59 27.23 -9.00 -32.82
C LEU A 59 28.28 -9.64 -33.72
N ALA A 60 28.16 -9.43 -35.04
CA ALA A 60 29.13 -9.96 -35.98
C ALA A 60 30.53 -9.35 -35.82
N GLN A 61 30.68 -8.22 -35.15
CA GLN A 61 31.95 -7.61 -34.77
C GLN A 61 32.48 -8.09 -33.40
N GLY A 62 31.79 -9.04 -32.76
CA GLY A 62 32.14 -9.46 -31.41
C GLY A 62 31.82 -8.41 -30.34
N LYS A 63 31.11 -7.35 -30.70
CA LYS A 63 30.56 -6.40 -29.72
C LYS A 63 29.37 -7.07 -29.09
N ALA A 64 29.35 -7.13 -27.77
CA ALA A 64 28.11 -7.50 -27.08
C ALA A 64 26.95 -6.64 -27.62
N PRO A 65 25.78 -7.24 -27.89
CA PRO A 65 24.65 -6.44 -28.32
C PRO A 65 24.49 -5.32 -27.28
N LYS A 66 24.55 -4.07 -27.76
CA LYS A 66 23.96 -3.01 -26.95
C LYS A 66 22.49 -3.38 -26.91
N LYS A 67 22.08 -4.17 -25.88
CA LYS A 67 20.67 -4.30 -25.52
C LYS A 67 20.17 -2.88 -25.46
N GLY A 68 19.38 -2.48 -26.43
CA GLY A 68 18.67 -1.22 -26.32
C GLY A 68 18.02 -1.28 -24.96
N LYS A 69 18.20 -0.22 -24.17
CA LYS A 69 17.70 -0.16 -22.78
C LYS A 69 16.20 -0.34 -22.82
N ASP A 70 15.72 -1.57 -22.88
CA ASP A 70 14.31 -1.89 -22.85
C ASP A 70 13.83 -1.81 -21.39
N TRP A 71 13.51 -0.59 -20.99
CA TRP A 71 13.02 -0.31 -19.66
C TRP A 71 11.69 -1.02 -19.34
N ALA A 72 10.87 -1.32 -20.36
CA ALA A 72 9.66 -2.10 -20.19
C ALA A 72 9.98 -3.57 -19.86
N TYR A 73 10.98 -4.15 -20.53
CA TYR A 73 11.47 -5.49 -20.20
C TYR A 73 12.07 -5.53 -18.79
N ILE A 74 12.86 -4.53 -18.41
CA ILE A 74 13.45 -4.41 -17.05
C ILE A 74 12.33 -4.32 -15.99
N LEU A 75 11.26 -3.58 -16.25
CA LEU A 75 10.12 -3.48 -15.35
C LEU A 75 9.42 -4.83 -15.16
N LYS A 76 9.26 -5.60 -16.23
CA LYS A 76 8.70 -6.96 -16.16
C LYS A 76 9.56 -7.87 -15.26
N ASN A 77 10.88 -7.83 -15.42
CA ASN A 77 11.81 -8.61 -14.61
C ASN A 77 11.83 -8.13 -13.15
N PHE A 78 11.76 -6.81 -12.93
CA PHE A 78 11.63 -6.25 -11.59
C PHE A 78 10.35 -6.71 -10.89
N LYS A 79 9.20 -6.70 -11.58
CA LYS A 79 7.95 -7.26 -11.06
C LYS A 79 8.13 -8.72 -10.66
N TYR A 80 8.67 -9.55 -11.54
CA TYR A 80 8.93 -10.96 -11.28
C TYR A 80 9.82 -11.16 -10.05
N GLN A 81 10.91 -10.40 -9.95
CA GLN A 81 11.82 -10.46 -8.80
C GLN A 81 11.13 -10.06 -7.50
N LYS A 82 10.30 -9.00 -7.50
CA LYS A 82 9.57 -8.54 -6.31
C LYS A 82 8.49 -9.52 -5.83
N LEU A 83 7.90 -10.28 -6.74
CA LEU A 83 6.87 -11.27 -6.40
C LEU A 83 7.44 -12.60 -5.90
N ASN A 84 8.66 -12.97 -6.34
CA ASN A 84 9.17 -14.32 -6.13
C ASN A 84 10.41 -14.42 -5.24
N PHE A 85 11.14 -13.32 -5.01
CA PHE A 85 12.44 -13.39 -4.32
C PHE A 85 12.58 -12.40 -3.18
N GLY A 86 13.40 -12.76 -2.19
CA GLY A 86 13.65 -11.95 -1.01
C GLY A 86 12.39 -11.79 -0.15
N LYS A 87 12.13 -10.58 0.29
CA LYS A 87 10.85 -10.25 0.94
C LYS A 87 9.77 -10.07 -0.12
N ALA A 88 9.24 -11.18 -0.61
CA ALA A 88 8.24 -11.19 -1.66
C ALA A 88 7.02 -10.34 -1.29
N THR A 89 6.50 -9.62 -2.26
CA THR A 89 5.27 -8.83 -2.12
C THR A 89 4.11 -9.51 -2.86
N THR A 90 2.88 -9.17 -2.53
CA THR A 90 1.71 -9.62 -3.31
C THR A 90 1.56 -8.79 -4.59
N GLU A 91 0.90 -9.35 -5.59
CA GLU A 91 0.62 -8.65 -6.84
C GLU A 91 -0.15 -7.34 -6.60
N ALA A 92 -1.20 -7.38 -5.77
CA ALA A 92 -1.96 -6.19 -5.36
C ALA A 92 -1.08 -5.12 -4.71
N THR A 93 -0.08 -5.50 -3.90
CA THR A 93 0.87 -4.57 -3.31
C THR A 93 1.81 -4.00 -4.37
N PHE A 94 2.30 -4.82 -5.31
CA PHE A 94 3.12 -4.35 -6.42
C PHE A 94 2.36 -3.33 -7.26
N ASP A 95 1.15 -3.64 -7.67
CA ASP A 95 0.32 -2.79 -8.52
C ASP A 95 -0.02 -1.45 -7.84
N LYS A 96 -0.24 -1.44 -6.52
CA LYS A 96 -0.54 -0.22 -5.78
C LYS A 96 0.68 0.63 -5.45
N GLN A 97 1.81 0.01 -5.08
CA GLN A 97 2.95 0.73 -4.50
C GLN A 97 4.11 0.95 -5.48
N TYR A 98 4.36 0.02 -6.39
CA TYR A 98 5.52 0.05 -7.29
C TYR A 98 5.14 0.45 -8.71
N LYS A 99 4.15 -0.23 -9.27
CA LYS A 99 3.77 -0.11 -10.68
C LYS A 99 3.59 1.34 -11.14
N PRO A 100 2.79 2.20 -10.46
CA PRO A 100 2.52 3.54 -10.99
C PRO A 100 3.78 4.42 -11.14
N ALA A 101 4.75 4.30 -10.21
CA ALA A 101 5.98 5.08 -10.29
C ALA A 101 6.98 4.46 -11.28
N CYS A 102 7.03 3.14 -11.37
CA CYS A 102 7.94 2.45 -12.28
C CYS A 102 7.46 2.57 -13.75
N GLU A 103 6.15 2.52 -14.02
CA GLU A 103 5.60 2.77 -15.36
C GLU A 103 5.88 4.21 -15.81
N MET A 104 5.70 5.20 -14.93
CA MET A 104 6.08 6.58 -15.21
C MET A 104 7.59 6.70 -15.52
N ALA A 105 8.44 5.99 -14.78
CA ALA A 105 9.88 5.98 -15.05
C ALA A 105 10.18 5.38 -16.44
N VAL A 106 9.51 4.28 -16.82
CA VAL A 106 9.66 3.65 -18.14
C VAL A 106 9.22 4.60 -19.25
N GLU A 107 8.08 5.27 -19.06
CA GLU A 107 7.55 6.25 -20.03
C GLU A 107 8.51 7.43 -20.22
N LEU A 108 9.02 8.00 -19.14
CA LEU A 108 9.99 9.11 -19.18
C LEU A 108 11.28 8.69 -19.89
N MET A 109 11.79 7.48 -19.63
CA MET A 109 13.02 6.96 -20.25
C MET A 109 12.83 6.62 -21.74
N GLY A 110 11.60 6.32 -22.17
CA GLY A 110 11.24 6.10 -23.58
C GLY A 110 10.82 7.38 -24.32
N GLY A 111 10.68 8.49 -23.65
CA GLY A 111 10.20 9.76 -24.19
C GLY A 111 11.21 10.46 -25.10
N LYS A 112 10.76 11.58 -25.71
CA LYS A 112 11.61 12.41 -26.60
C LYS A 112 12.78 13.07 -25.88
N ASN A 113 12.57 13.46 -24.60
CA ASN A 113 13.56 14.12 -23.75
C ASN A 113 13.75 13.29 -22.46
N PRO A 114 14.45 12.16 -22.53
CA PRO A 114 14.65 11.30 -21.36
C PRO A 114 15.53 12.03 -20.30
N PRO A 115 15.29 11.74 -19.02
CA PRO A 115 16.15 12.23 -17.94
C PRO A 115 17.61 11.86 -18.17
N MET A 116 18.52 12.76 -17.82
CA MET A 116 19.96 12.58 -18.04
C MET A 116 20.62 11.72 -16.96
N ASN A 117 20.03 11.64 -15.77
CA ASN A 117 20.58 10.94 -14.61
C ASN A 117 19.46 10.41 -13.71
N PRO A 118 19.77 9.53 -12.74
CA PRO A 118 18.77 8.92 -11.86
C PRO A 118 18.09 9.91 -10.90
N ALA A 119 18.76 11.00 -10.53
CA ALA A 119 18.18 12.03 -9.67
C ALA A 119 17.05 12.77 -10.39
N ASP A 120 17.30 13.21 -11.62
CA ASP A 120 16.28 13.85 -12.47
C ASP A 120 15.09 12.92 -12.72
N LEU A 121 15.35 11.63 -12.97
CA LEU A 121 14.28 10.66 -13.15
C LEU A 121 13.40 10.54 -11.90
N ILE A 122 14.00 10.47 -10.71
CA ILE A 122 13.24 10.41 -9.46
C ILE A 122 12.42 11.68 -9.29
N ASP A 123 13.02 12.86 -9.49
CA ASP A 123 12.32 14.14 -9.36
C ASP A 123 11.14 14.24 -10.31
N MET A 124 11.32 13.86 -11.57
CA MET A 124 10.24 13.84 -12.55
C MET A 124 9.12 12.86 -12.18
N CYS A 125 9.47 11.71 -11.58
CA CYS A 125 8.50 10.72 -11.12
C CYS A 125 7.72 11.13 -9.87
N VAL A 126 8.17 12.12 -9.11
CA VAL A 126 7.54 12.49 -7.83
C VAL A 126 7.04 13.92 -7.73
N LYS A 127 7.31 14.77 -8.73
CA LYS A 127 7.00 16.21 -8.72
C LYS A 127 5.53 16.55 -8.47
N ASP A 128 4.61 15.70 -8.94
CA ASP A 128 3.16 15.96 -8.85
C ASP A 128 2.57 15.68 -7.47
N TRP A 129 3.37 15.19 -6.53
CA TRP A 129 2.94 14.93 -5.15
C TRP A 129 3.56 15.93 -4.19
N ALA A 130 2.74 16.34 -3.20
CA ALA A 130 3.17 17.26 -2.16
C ALA A 130 4.48 16.79 -1.48
N ALA A 131 5.41 17.74 -1.26
CA ALA A 131 6.66 17.48 -0.59
C ALA A 131 6.45 16.82 0.78
N GLY A 132 7.29 15.84 1.13
CA GLY A 132 7.20 15.10 2.38
C GLY A 132 6.00 14.15 2.50
N SER A 133 5.09 14.12 1.53
CA SER A 133 3.91 13.24 1.59
C SER A 133 4.30 11.77 1.55
N ARG A 134 3.50 10.92 2.20
CA ARG A 134 3.69 9.46 2.19
C ARG A 134 3.72 8.89 0.77
N THR A 135 2.88 9.40 -0.12
CA THR A 135 2.83 8.97 -1.53
C THR A 135 4.13 9.29 -2.24
N ARG A 136 4.65 10.53 -2.09
CA ARG A 136 5.93 10.94 -2.67
C ARG A 136 7.08 10.07 -2.15
N GLN A 137 7.12 9.78 -0.84
CA GLN A 137 8.10 8.88 -0.24
C GLN A 137 8.04 7.46 -0.83
N MET A 138 6.83 6.90 -0.98
CA MET A 138 6.65 5.54 -1.52
C MET A 138 7.09 5.48 -2.98
N ARG A 139 6.75 6.47 -3.79
CA ARG A 139 7.12 6.54 -5.21
C ARG A 139 8.62 6.71 -5.41
N ALA A 140 9.26 7.61 -4.69
CA ALA A 140 10.72 7.77 -4.71
C ALA A 140 11.43 6.46 -4.37
N ARG A 141 10.97 5.75 -3.33
CA ARG A 141 11.52 4.44 -2.94
C ARG A 141 11.28 3.36 -3.99
N ALA A 142 10.14 3.37 -4.66
CA ALA A 142 9.84 2.42 -5.74
C ALA A 142 10.79 2.62 -6.93
N VAL A 143 10.97 3.85 -7.39
CA VAL A 143 11.90 4.20 -8.47
C VAL A 143 13.34 3.86 -8.08
N LYS A 144 13.76 4.18 -6.84
CA LYS A 144 15.09 3.78 -6.32
C LYS A 144 15.32 2.28 -6.44
N GLN A 145 14.36 1.46 -5.99
CA GLN A 145 14.48 0.00 -6.06
C GLN A 145 14.48 -0.51 -7.49
N PHE A 146 13.69 0.08 -8.37
CA PHE A 146 13.67 -0.23 -9.79
C PHE A 146 15.01 0.06 -10.46
N LEU A 147 15.60 1.22 -10.23
CA LEU A 147 16.92 1.59 -10.74
C LEU A 147 18.02 0.68 -10.19
N THR A 148 17.98 0.37 -8.88
CA THR A 148 18.91 -0.58 -8.27
C THR A 148 18.83 -1.94 -8.99
N HIS A 149 17.62 -2.45 -9.25
CA HIS A 149 17.44 -3.69 -10.01
C HIS A 149 17.99 -3.57 -11.44
N ALA A 150 17.71 -2.47 -12.13
CA ALA A 150 18.18 -2.22 -13.48
C ALA A 150 19.71 -2.26 -13.58
N VAL A 151 20.42 -1.65 -12.64
CA VAL A 151 21.88 -1.63 -12.62
C VAL A 151 22.44 -3.00 -12.19
N THR A 152 21.95 -3.54 -11.06
CA THR A 152 22.58 -4.72 -10.44
C THR A 152 22.25 -6.04 -11.14
N ARG A 153 21.10 -6.12 -11.87
CA ARG A 153 20.62 -7.38 -12.48
C ARG A 153 20.47 -7.33 -13.99
N GLU A 154 20.20 -6.15 -14.54
CA GLU A 154 19.91 -6.01 -15.98
C GLU A 154 21.07 -5.36 -16.75
N GLY A 155 22.20 -5.09 -16.09
CA GLY A 155 23.41 -4.56 -16.71
C GLY A 155 23.26 -3.15 -17.27
N ILE A 156 22.35 -2.34 -16.69
CA ILE A 156 22.31 -0.92 -16.97
C ILE A 156 23.56 -0.26 -16.40
N ALA A 157 24.10 0.74 -17.12
CA ALA A 157 25.35 1.41 -16.74
C ALA A 157 25.30 2.00 -15.32
N ASP A 158 26.40 1.93 -14.59
CA ASP A 158 26.53 2.39 -13.19
C ASP A 158 26.14 3.84 -12.95
N ILE A 159 26.20 4.69 -13.99
CA ILE A 159 25.69 6.07 -13.91
C ILE A 159 24.21 6.15 -13.50
N TRP A 160 23.46 5.04 -13.66
CA TRP A 160 22.05 4.93 -13.25
C TRP A 160 21.86 4.41 -11.83
N ASN A 161 22.94 4.25 -11.04
CA ASN A 161 22.82 3.98 -9.62
C ASN A 161 22.00 5.09 -8.93
N PRO A 162 20.91 4.76 -8.25
CA PRO A 162 20.06 5.78 -7.62
C PRO A 162 20.78 6.45 -6.44
N PRO A 163 20.40 7.70 -6.10
CA PRO A 163 20.90 8.38 -4.92
C PRO A 163 20.73 7.55 -3.66
N THR A 164 21.73 7.55 -2.79
CA THR A 164 21.66 6.88 -1.48
C THR A 164 20.65 7.56 -0.57
N ASP A 165 20.67 8.90 -0.53
CA ASP A 165 19.70 9.71 0.20
C ASP A 165 18.57 10.18 -0.73
N LEU A 166 17.34 9.91 -0.30
CA LEU A 166 16.14 10.35 -1.01
C LEU A 166 15.49 11.59 -0.39
N LYS A 167 15.99 12.10 0.74
CA LYS A 167 15.40 13.27 1.40
C LYS A 167 15.29 14.51 0.50
N PRO A 168 16.32 14.88 -0.31
CA PRO A 168 16.21 16.01 -1.22
C PRO A 168 15.07 15.87 -2.24
N HIS A 169 14.81 14.65 -2.71
CA HIS A 169 13.78 14.34 -3.71
C HIS A 169 12.37 14.27 -3.09
N ILE A 170 12.29 13.81 -1.84
CA ILE A 170 11.03 13.70 -1.10
C ILE A 170 10.58 15.07 -0.60
N GLY A 171 11.53 15.87 -0.12
CA GLY A 171 11.26 17.13 0.54
C GLY A 171 10.63 16.97 1.93
N GLU A 172 10.29 18.07 2.57
CA GLU A 172 9.68 18.11 3.89
C GLU A 172 8.21 18.53 3.80
N ALA A 173 7.37 17.89 4.61
CA ALA A 173 5.98 18.30 4.74
C ALA A 173 5.88 19.63 5.49
N LYS A 174 5.07 20.56 4.99
CA LYS A 174 4.76 21.78 5.72
C LYS A 174 4.10 21.43 7.06
N PRO A 175 4.41 22.14 8.15
CA PRO A 175 3.88 21.85 9.48
C PRO A 175 2.33 21.79 9.54
N GLN A 176 1.66 22.59 8.74
CA GLN A 176 0.20 22.69 8.67
C GLN A 176 -0.48 21.50 7.94
N GLU A 177 0.28 20.62 7.27
CA GLU A 177 -0.26 19.51 6.48
C GLU A 177 -0.22 18.16 7.21
N LYS A 178 0.13 18.11 8.49
CA LYS A 178 0.07 16.88 9.30
C LYS A 178 -1.37 16.54 9.68
N ILE A 179 -2.21 16.30 8.71
CA ILE A 179 -3.52 15.67 8.96
C ILE A 179 -3.24 14.27 9.46
N ASN A 180 -3.74 13.93 10.65
CA ASN A 180 -3.72 12.57 11.15
C ASN A 180 -4.56 11.68 10.24
N ARG A 181 -3.90 11.02 9.26
CA ARG A 181 -4.58 10.16 8.27
C ARG A 181 -5.04 8.84 8.85
N GLU A 182 -4.50 8.44 9.98
CA GLU A 182 -4.94 7.23 10.69
C GLU A 182 -6.24 7.47 11.43
N GLY A 183 -6.61 8.74 11.57
CA GLY A 183 -7.82 9.20 12.25
C GLY A 183 -7.60 9.40 13.75
N ASP A 184 -8.53 10.12 14.35
CA ASP A 184 -8.61 10.35 15.77
C ASP A 184 -9.77 9.52 16.34
N HIS A 185 -9.94 9.49 17.66
CA HIS A 185 -11.10 8.88 18.31
C HIS A 185 -12.34 9.83 18.28
N PHE A 186 -13.50 9.30 18.58
CA PHE A 186 -14.66 10.13 18.94
C PHE A 186 -14.43 10.74 20.33
N GLU A 187 -15.10 11.83 20.63
CA GLU A 187 -14.99 12.51 21.93
C GLU A 187 -15.45 11.61 23.06
N ASP A 188 -16.60 10.97 22.87
CA ASP A 188 -17.22 10.03 23.78
C ASP A 188 -18.00 8.92 23.04
N ASP A 189 -18.52 7.98 23.80
CA ASP A 189 -19.34 6.90 23.26
C ASP A 189 -20.70 7.38 22.78
N GLN A 190 -21.25 8.45 23.37
CA GLN A 190 -22.55 9.00 22.96
C GLN A 190 -22.53 9.50 21.52
N GLN A 191 -21.43 10.07 21.07
CA GLN A 191 -21.28 10.47 19.66
C GLN A 191 -21.35 9.28 18.72
N ILE A 192 -20.77 8.13 19.12
CA ILE A 192 -20.86 6.90 18.34
C ILE A 192 -22.29 6.40 18.31
N ILE A 193 -22.95 6.33 19.47
CA ILE A 193 -24.34 5.89 19.61
C ILE A 193 -25.25 6.74 18.73
N ASN A 194 -25.18 8.05 18.88
CA ASN A 194 -25.98 9.00 18.09
C ASN A 194 -25.76 8.81 16.58
N PHE A 195 -24.51 8.65 16.15
CA PHE A 195 -24.24 8.36 14.73
C PHE A 195 -24.87 7.05 14.28
N LEU A 196 -24.73 5.98 15.04
CA LEU A 196 -25.29 4.66 14.69
C LEU A 196 -26.81 4.69 14.57
N GLU A 197 -27.49 5.46 15.39
CA GLU A 197 -28.94 5.66 15.37
C GLU A 197 -29.44 6.42 14.13
N THR A 198 -28.56 7.22 13.49
CA THR A 198 -28.92 7.92 12.25
C THR A 198 -28.92 7.02 11.01
N LEU A 199 -28.45 5.78 11.13
CA LEU A 199 -28.40 4.88 9.99
C LEU A 199 -29.82 4.45 9.58
N PRO A 200 -30.18 4.49 8.27
CA PRO A 200 -31.57 4.38 7.82
C PRO A 200 -32.05 2.91 7.78
N ILE A 201 -32.10 2.24 8.93
CA ILE A 201 -32.60 0.86 9.04
C ILE A 201 -34.10 0.75 8.76
N ASN A 202 -34.84 1.84 8.94
CA ASN A 202 -36.27 1.95 8.68
C ASN A 202 -36.56 2.68 7.34
N SER A 203 -35.62 2.65 6.39
CA SER A 203 -35.81 3.24 5.07
C SER A 203 -37.03 2.61 4.37
N PRO A 204 -37.86 3.40 3.65
CA PRO A 204 -38.94 2.86 2.83
C PRO A 204 -38.40 2.01 1.64
N PHE A 205 -37.14 2.16 1.32
CA PHE A 205 -36.46 1.35 0.30
C PHE A 205 -35.79 0.16 0.96
N GLU A 206 -36.32 -1.05 0.76
CA GLU A 206 -35.84 -2.30 1.35
C GLU A 206 -34.33 -2.50 1.18
N ARG A 207 -33.79 -2.22 -0.01
CA ARG A 207 -32.35 -2.34 -0.30
C ARG A 207 -31.52 -1.44 0.63
N ASP A 208 -31.97 -0.24 0.92
CA ASP A 208 -31.25 0.70 1.76
C ASP A 208 -31.35 0.33 3.24
N ALA A 209 -32.53 -0.15 3.67
CA ALA A 209 -32.75 -0.65 5.03
C ALA A 209 -31.85 -1.86 5.32
N VAL A 210 -31.84 -2.86 4.43
CA VAL A 210 -31.00 -4.05 4.56
C VAL A 210 -29.50 -3.68 4.58
N ALA A 211 -29.08 -2.78 3.70
CA ALA A 211 -27.70 -2.32 3.70
C ALA A 211 -27.35 -1.57 4.98
N ALA A 212 -28.26 -0.72 5.49
CA ALA A 212 -28.06 0.02 6.73
C ALA A 212 -27.95 -0.91 7.94
N GLU A 213 -28.79 -1.92 8.05
CA GLU A 213 -28.70 -2.92 9.12
C GLU A 213 -27.37 -3.66 9.11
N LYS A 214 -26.94 -4.14 7.93
CA LYS A 214 -25.65 -4.81 7.78
C LYS A 214 -24.49 -3.93 8.25
N TRP A 215 -24.45 -2.67 7.83
CA TRP A 215 -23.38 -1.75 8.22
C TRP A 215 -23.48 -1.31 9.68
N LEU A 216 -24.68 -1.12 10.23
CA LEU A 216 -24.90 -0.86 11.65
C LEU A 216 -24.25 -1.97 12.49
N ASN A 217 -24.52 -3.23 12.16
CA ASN A 217 -23.95 -4.36 12.87
C ASN A 217 -22.40 -4.42 12.74
N ALA A 218 -21.87 -4.12 11.57
CA ALA A 218 -20.42 -4.06 11.37
C ALA A 218 -19.75 -2.96 12.23
N PHE A 219 -20.37 -1.76 12.29
CA PHE A 219 -19.83 -0.67 13.11
C PHE A 219 -19.99 -0.93 14.61
N ARG A 220 -21.09 -1.57 15.05
CA ARG A 220 -21.26 -2.03 16.44
C ARG A 220 -20.14 -3.00 16.83
N LEU A 221 -19.85 -4.00 16.01
CA LEU A 221 -18.74 -4.92 16.25
C LEU A 221 -17.39 -4.19 16.30
N MET A 222 -17.15 -3.23 15.42
CA MET A 222 -15.91 -2.45 15.45
C MET A 222 -15.79 -1.59 16.70
N ALA A 223 -16.88 -1.00 17.15
CA ALA A 223 -16.91 -0.12 18.33
C ALA A 223 -16.77 -0.90 19.64
N GLU A 224 -17.50 -2.02 19.78
CA GLU A 224 -17.52 -2.83 21.01
C GLU A 224 -16.30 -3.74 21.16
N LEU A 225 -15.74 -4.24 20.05
CA LEU A 225 -14.61 -5.19 20.05
C LEU A 225 -13.26 -4.56 19.64
N GLY A 226 -13.23 -3.29 19.32
CA GLY A 226 -12.00 -2.61 18.91
C GLY A 226 -11.38 -3.17 17.61
N LEU A 227 -12.18 -3.66 16.68
CA LEU A 227 -11.73 -4.35 15.48
C LEU A 227 -11.22 -3.39 14.39
N ARG A 228 -10.23 -3.87 13.61
CA ARG A 228 -10.01 -3.29 12.27
C ARG A 228 -11.18 -3.65 11.36
N PRO A 229 -11.56 -2.80 10.40
CA PRO A 229 -12.64 -3.13 9.46
C PRO A 229 -12.53 -4.55 8.90
N ILE A 230 -11.38 -4.95 8.39
CA ILE A 230 -11.16 -6.27 7.79
C ILE A 230 -11.32 -7.43 8.79
N GLU A 231 -11.12 -7.20 10.08
CA GLU A 231 -11.21 -8.23 11.11
C GLU A 231 -12.65 -8.71 11.35
N VAL A 232 -13.65 -7.88 11.00
CA VAL A 232 -15.08 -8.25 11.07
C VAL A 232 -15.39 -9.53 10.29
N GLY A 233 -14.78 -9.69 9.10
CA GLY A 233 -14.97 -10.88 8.27
C GLY A 233 -14.22 -12.14 8.77
N TYR A 234 -13.42 -12.01 9.84
CA TYR A 234 -12.64 -13.12 10.41
C TYR A 234 -13.05 -13.45 11.85
N LEU A 235 -14.20 -12.93 12.29
CA LEU A 235 -14.73 -13.25 13.61
C LEU A 235 -15.33 -14.65 13.65
N LYS A 236 -15.14 -15.29 14.78
CA LYS A 236 -15.77 -16.55 15.18
C LYS A 236 -16.24 -16.42 16.63
N VAL A 237 -17.23 -17.21 16.99
CA VAL A 237 -17.59 -17.42 18.41
C VAL A 237 -17.13 -18.81 18.80
N LYS A 238 -16.37 -18.89 19.87
CA LYS A 238 -15.90 -20.16 20.47
C LYS A 238 -16.49 -20.33 21.87
N LYS A 239 -16.52 -21.55 22.33
CA LYS A 239 -16.95 -21.92 23.69
C LYS A 239 -15.74 -22.28 24.52
N ASP A 240 -15.58 -21.65 25.67
CA ASP A 240 -14.52 -21.97 26.61
C ASP A 240 -14.74 -23.38 27.21
N PRO A 241 -13.76 -24.28 27.14
CA PRO A 241 -13.91 -25.65 27.66
C PRO A 241 -14.13 -25.70 29.17
N ALA A 242 -13.57 -24.75 29.93
CA ALA A 242 -13.61 -24.73 31.39
C ALA A 242 -14.88 -24.03 31.90
N THR A 243 -15.12 -22.78 31.45
CA THR A 243 -16.25 -21.96 31.94
C THR A 243 -17.56 -22.24 31.22
N LYS A 244 -17.49 -22.91 30.05
CA LYS A 244 -18.63 -23.12 29.13
C LYS A 244 -19.22 -21.82 28.53
N GLU A 245 -18.61 -20.68 28.79
CA GLU A 245 -18.99 -19.38 28.25
C GLU A 245 -18.58 -19.22 26.80
N PHE A 246 -19.32 -18.41 26.07
CA PHE A 246 -18.97 -18.06 24.69
C PHE A 246 -18.14 -16.81 24.65
N TYR A 247 -17.13 -16.79 23.76
CA TYR A 247 -16.22 -15.67 23.59
C TYR A 247 -15.92 -15.40 22.13
N TRP A 248 -15.51 -14.18 21.82
CA TRP A 248 -15.10 -13.78 20.50
C TRP A 248 -13.67 -14.22 20.18
N TRP A 249 -13.49 -14.72 18.97
CA TRP A 249 -12.20 -15.16 18.44
C TRP A 249 -11.99 -14.56 17.06
N CYS A 250 -10.88 -13.83 16.85
CA CYS A 250 -10.48 -13.27 15.58
C CYS A 250 -9.40 -14.13 14.93
N GLU A 251 -9.69 -14.70 13.76
CA GLU A 251 -8.73 -15.55 13.01
C GLU A 251 -7.85 -14.75 12.06
N TYR A 252 -8.00 -13.44 11.99
CA TYR A 252 -7.24 -12.59 11.08
C TYR A 252 -5.75 -12.62 11.37
N ARG A 253 -4.95 -12.90 10.32
CA ARG A 253 -3.50 -12.88 10.35
C ARG A 253 -2.98 -11.76 9.44
N LYS A 254 -2.51 -10.66 10.03
CA LYS A 254 -1.86 -9.58 9.28
C LYS A 254 -0.37 -9.90 9.10
N LYS A 255 0.05 -10.14 7.87
CA LYS A 255 1.48 -10.18 7.53
C LYS A 255 1.97 -8.74 7.32
N SER A 256 2.73 -8.19 8.25
CA SER A 256 3.37 -6.88 8.09
C SER A 256 4.89 -7.05 8.00
N GLY A 257 5.59 -5.98 7.57
CA GLY A 257 7.05 -5.99 7.44
C GLY A 257 7.85 -6.29 8.70
N GLY A 258 7.24 -6.33 9.87
CA GLY A 258 7.87 -6.57 11.16
C GLY A 258 7.27 -7.70 11.99
N GLY A 259 6.29 -8.46 11.46
CA GLY A 259 5.67 -9.55 12.21
C GLY A 259 4.29 -9.93 11.69
N THR A 260 3.75 -11.01 12.24
CA THR A 260 2.41 -11.52 11.97
C THR A 260 1.55 -11.30 13.20
N THR A 261 0.33 -10.74 13.03
CA THR A 261 -0.66 -10.82 14.13
C THR A 261 -1.22 -12.21 14.16
N GLU A 262 -1.17 -12.85 15.35
CA GLU A 262 -1.75 -14.17 15.52
C GLU A 262 -3.27 -14.08 15.78
N PRO A 263 -4.01 -15.16 15.50
CA PRO A 263 -5.39 -15.31 15.95
C PRO A 263 -5.49 -15.11 17.46
N ARG A 264 -6.55 -14.45 17.90
CA ARG A 264 -6.67 -14.06 19.30
C ARG A 264 -8.10 -14.04 19.80
N ARG A 265 -8.26 -14.17 21.10
CA ARG A 265 -9.48 -13.80 21.80
C ARG A 265 -9.62 -12.27 21.75
N VAL A 266 -10.84 -11.81 21.53
CA VAL A 266 -11.20 -10.39 21.50
C VAL A 266 -12.18 -10.14 22.63
N GLU A 267 -11.88 -9.13 23.45
CA GLU A 267 -12.69 -8.84 24.63
C GLU A 267 -13.69 -7.73 24.31
N PRO A 268 -15.00 -7.94 24.55
CA PRO A 268 -16.00 -6.92 24.37
C PRO A 268 -15.87 -5.83 25.43
N LEU A 269 -16.09 -4.60 25.00
CA LEU A 269 -16.17 -3.45 25.89
C LEU A 269 -17.37 -2.61 25.41
N PRO A 270 -18.57 -2.83 25.99
CA PRO A 270 -19.76 -2.12 25.61
C PRO A 270 -19.61 -0.60 25.68
N LEU A 271 -20.31 0.10 24.82
CA LEU A 271 -20.36 1.56 24.87
C LEU A 271 -21.24 2.00 26.04
N ILE A 272 -20.86 3.14 26.61
CA ILE A 272 -21.59 3.74 27.73
C ILE A 272 -22.23 5.05 27.25
N ASP A 273 -23.54 5.18 27.39
CA ASP A 273 -24.25 6.40 27.01
C ASP A 273 -24.05 7.55 28.03
N SER A 274 -24.61 8.70 27.72
CA SER A 274 -24.49 9.89 28.57
C SER A 274 -25.14 9.75 29.96
N GLU A 275 -26.00 8.74 30.14
CA GLU A 275 -26.64 8.42 31.42
C GLU A 275 -25.85 7.38 32.23
N GLY A 276 -24.72 6.88 31.68
CA GLY A 276 -23.88 5.87 32.31
C GLY A 276 -24.36 4.43 32.09
N LYS A 277 -25.33 4.23 31.18
CA LYS A 277 -25.88 2.90 30.87
C LYS A 277 -25.09 2.24 29.72
N GLU A 278 -24.77 0.96 29.90
CA GLU A 278 -24.16 0.17 28.85
C GLU A 278 -25.14 -0.14 27.71
N GLN A 279 -24.62 -0.12 26.47
CA GLN A 279 -25.37 -0.47 25.29
C GLN A 279 -25.41 -1.99 25.11
N GLU A 280 -26.55 -2.60 25.30
CA GLU A 280 -26.78 -4.04 25.16
C GLU A 280 -27.21 -4.41 23.74
N TRP A 281 -26.28 -4.61 22.84
CA TRP A 281 -26.57 -4.99 21.44
C TRP A 281 -26.70 -6.50 21.23
N ASN A 282 -26.39 -7.30 22.25
CA ASN A 282 -26.46 -8.76 22.26
C ASN A 282 -25.74 -9.41 21.05
N LEU A 283 -24.59 -8.82 20.65
CA LEU A 283 -23.90 -9.17 19.40
C LEU A 283 -23.46 -10.62 19.35
N ILE A 284 -22.93 -11.19 20.45
CA ILE A 284 -22.41 -12.55 20.46
C ILE A 284 -23.53 -13.58 20.24
N ASN A 285 -24.69 -13.41 20.85
CA ASN A 285 -25.82 -14.33 20.66
C ASN A 285 -26.42 -14.21 19.27
N ARG A 286 -26.61 -12.97 18.79
CA ARG A 286 -27.08 -12.69 17.43
C ARG A 286 -26.13 -13.30 16.37
N PHE A 287 -24.82 -13.22 16.59
CA PHE A 287 -23.84 -13.84 15.69
C PHE A 287 -23.92 -15.35 15.69
N LYS A 288 -24.05 -15.98 16.87
CA LYS A 288 -24.22 -17.44 17.03
C LYS A 288 -25.49 -17.95 16.36
N THR A 289 -26.59 -17.22 16.47
CA THR A 289 -27.90 -17.61 15.90
C THR A 289 -28.04 -17.18 14.45
N ASN A 290 -27.02 -16.64 13.84
CA ASN A 290 -27.02 -16.15 12.46
C ASN A 290 -28.06 -15.04 12.19
N THR A 291 -28.39 -14.25 13.23
CA THR A 291 -29.34 -13.13 13.19
C THR A 291 -28.65 -11.77 13.20
N LEU A 292 -27.34 -11.74 12.95
CA LEU A 292 -26.52 -10.55 12.82
C LEU A 292 -26.04 -10.40 11.36
N PRO A 293 -26.85 -9.86 10.46
CA PRO A 293 -26.45 -9.70 9.07
C PRO A 293 -25.29 -8.74 8.97
N LEU A 294 -24.29 -9.09 8.14
CA LEU A 294 -23.09 -8.29 7.89
C LEU A 294 -22.91 -8.04 6.39
N PRO A 295 -22.21 -6.96 6.00
CA PRO A 295 -21.83 -6.77 4.61
C PRO A 295 -20.92 -7.91 4.12
N ASP A 296 -21.02 -8.28 2.83
CA ASP A 296 -20.23 -9.36 2.24
C ASP A 296 -18.71 -9.09 2.32
N ARG A 297 -18.33 -7.82 2.31
CA ARG A 297 -16.94 -7.37 2.47
C ARG A 297 -16.89 -6.16 3.40
N VAL A 298 -16.10 -6.26 4.46
CA VAL A 298 -15.83 -5.17 5.40
C VAL A 298 -14.33 -4.92 5.40
N ASP A 299 -13.91 -3.77 4.86
CA ASP A 299 -12.53 -3.27 4.92
C ASP A 299 -12.52 -1.74 4.96
N GLY A 300 -11.31 -1.14 5.01
CA GLY A 300 -11.19 0.32 5.10
C GLY A 300 -11.79 1.07 3.91
N GLU A 301 -11.75 0.48 2.72
CA GLU A 301 -12.30 1.09 1.50
C GLU A 301 -13.82 1.03 1.47
N THR A 302 -14.39 -0.15 1.74
CA THR A 302 -15.85 -0.34 1.74
C THR A 302 -16.53 0.42 2.88
N CYS A 303 -15.93 0.44 4.09
CA CYS A 303 -16.38 1.29 5.20
C CYS A 303 -16.39 2.76 4.82
N ASN A 304 -15.26 3.25 4.27
CA ASN A 304 -15.17 4.65 3.88
C ASN A 304 -16.17 5.00 2.78
N THR A 305 -16.36 4.13 1.79
CA THR A 305 -17.33 4.33 0.71
C THR A 305 -18.76 4.43 1.25
N TYR A 306 -19.13 3.58 2.22
CA TYR A 306 -20.44 3.63 2.85
C TYR A 306 -20.63 4.91 3.68
N LEU A 307 -19.66 5.23 4.55
CA LEU A 307 -19.70 6.38 5.44
C LEU A 307 -19.78 7.71 4.69
N GLN A 308 -18.99 7.87 3.61
CA GLN A 308 -18.98 9.11 2.81
C GLN A 308 -20.33 9.42 2.12
N ARG A 309 -21.21 8.44 2.01
CA ARG A 309 -22.58 8.61 1.47
C ARG A 309 -23.58 9.07 2.52
N LYS A 310 -23.21 9.13 3.80
CA LYS A 310 -24.09 9.49 4.92
C LYS A 310 -23.86 10.94 5.33
N ASP A 311 -24.91 11.76 5.27
CA ASP A 311 -24.79 13.17 5.62
C ASP A 311 -24.54 13.37 7.13
N SER A 312 -25.09 12.50 7.97
CA SER A 312 -24.77 12.46 9.41
C SER A 312 -23.27 12.24 9.66
N TRP A 313 -22.63 11.35 8.89
CA TRP A 313 -21.19 11.14 8.97
C TRP A 313 -20.38 12.37 8.55
N LYS A 314 -20.79 13.02 7.46
CA LYS A 314 -20.12 14.24 7.00
C LYS A 314 -20.26 15.37 8.02
N SER A 315 -21.45 15.48 8.65
CA SER A 315 -21.74 16.50 9.66
C SER A 315 -20.91 16.30 10.92
N ILE A 316 -20.86 15.08 11.48
CA ILE A 316 -20.04 14.80 12.66
C ILE A 316 -18.54 14.97 12.36
N LYS A 317 -18.08 14.54 11.19
CA LYS A 317 -16.70 14.73 10.76
C LYS A 317 -16.31 16.21 10.64
N LYS A 318 -17.21 17.02 10.10
CA LYS A 318 -17.02 18.47 10.00
C LYS A 318 -16.97 19.11 11.39
N MET A 319 -17.94 18.80 12.23
CA MET A 319 -18.02 19.29 13.59
C MET A 319 -16.76 18.96 14.40
N MET A 320 -16.31 17.71 14.43
CA MET A 320 -15.11 17.28 15.14
C MET A 320 -13.85 18.01 14.64
N LYS A 321 -13.76 18.24 13.33
CA LYS A 321 -12.65 18.98 12.75
C LYS A 321 -12.65 20.45 13.15
N GLU A 322 -13.81 21.09 13.14
CA GLU A 322 -13.96 22.53 13.42
C GLU A 322 -13.84 22.84 14.92
N THR A 323 -14.38 21.98 15.79
CA THR A 323 -14.42 22.23 17.25
C THR A 323 -13.17 21.72 17.97
N GLN A 324 -12.56 20.64 17.50
CA GLN A 324 -11.50 19.91 18.22
C GLN A 324 -10.22 19.68 17.38
N GLY A 325 -10.23 20.04 16.10
CA GLY A 325 -9.14 19.75 15.17
C GLY A 325 -8.98 18.25 14.85
N MET A 326 -9.94 17.41 15.22
CA MET A 326 -9.90 15.95 15.07
C MET A 326 -10.43 15.51 13.70
N ASN A 327 -9.81 14.48 13.14
CA ASN A 327 -10.21 13.88 11.86
C ASN A 327 -10.72 12.46 12.10
N ILE A 328 -12.05 12.26 12.10
CA ILE A 328 -12.62 10.92 12.23
C ILE A 328 -12.71 10.18 10.89
N VAL A 329 -12.43 8.88 10.96
CA VAL A 329 -12.45 7.93 9.87
C VAL A 329 -13.07 6.61 10.33
N ALA A 330 -13.28 5.63 9.46
CA ALA A 330 -13.80 4.32 9.87
C ALA A 330 -12.97 3.65 11.00
N TYR A 331 -11.68 3.95 11.06
CA TYR A 331 -10.79 3.44 12.11
C TYR A 331 -11.02 4.09 13.49
N SER A 332 -11.74 5.22 13.53
CA SER A 332 -12.06 5.94 14.77
C SER A 332 -12.90 5.13 15.75
N PHE A 333 -13.74 4.21 15.28
CA PHE A 333 -14.44 3.26 16.16
C PHE A 333 -13.45 2.44 17.01
N ARG A 334 -12.38 1.94 16.40
CA ARG A 334 -11.32 1.20 17.08
C ARG A 334 -10.48 2.10 17.99
N HIS A 335 -10.23 3.34 17.59
CA HIS A 335 -9.50 4.30 18.44
C HIS A 335 -10.32 4.61 19.71
N SER A 336 -11.63 4.76 19.59
CA SER A 336 -12.52 5.00 20.75
C SER A 336 -12.59 3.79 21.69
N TYR A 337 -12.56 2.55 21.18
CA TYR A 337 -12.42 1.37 22.03
C TYR A 337 -11.14 1.45 22.89
N SER A 338 -10.01 1.80 22.29
CA SER A 338 -8.76 1.97 23.04
C SER A 338 -8.85 3.07 24.09
N LEU A 339 -9.43 4.21 23.74
CA LEU A 339 -9.65 5.31 24.68
C LEU A 339 -10.52 4.87 25.87
N ARG A 340 -11.67 4.24 25.58
CA ARG A 340 -12.60 3.71 26.60
C ARG A 340 -11.92 2.72 27.53
N ALA A 341 -11.14 1.78 26.99
CA ALA A 341 -10.37 0.83 27.76
C ALA A 341 -9.41 1.51 28.75
N HIS A 342 -8.72 2.56 28.30
CA HIS A 342 -7.83 3.34 29.16
C HIS A 342 -8.57 4.16 30.21
N VAL A 343 -9.72 4.75 29.83
CA VAL A 343 -10.57 5.48 30.80
C VAL A 343 -11.09 4.55 31.89
N LEU A 344 -11.44 3.31 31.55
CA LEU A 344 -11.88 2.28 32.49
C LEU A 344 -10.70 1.68 33.29
N GLY A 345 -9.46 2.03 32.98
CA GLY A 345 -8.27 1.61 33.71
C GLY A 345 -7.77 0.21 33.35
N ILE A 346 -8.13 -0.31 32.18
CA ILE A 346 -7.59 -1.57 31.66
C ILE A 346 -6.12 -1.32 31.28
N ASP A 347 -5.22 -2.23 31.66
CA ASP A 347 -3.81 -2.08 31.35
C ASP A 347 -3.52 -2.17 29.85
N SER A 348 -2.52 -1.40 29.39
CA SER A 348 -2.16 -1.32 27.98
C SER A 348 -1.74 -2.66 27.37
N GLY A 349 -1.20 -3.59 28.17
CA GLY A 349 -0.83 -4.93 27.73
C GLY A 349 -2.05 -5.73 27.33
N SER A 350 -3.06 -5.81 28.20
CA SER A 350 -4.34 -6.49 27.93
C SER A 350 -5.08 -5.88 26.75
N VAL A 351 -5.15 -4.54 26.68
CA VAL A 351 -5.78 -3.84 25.54
C VAL A 351 -5.03 -4.15 24.24
N SER A 352 -3.71 -4.11 24.24
CA SER A 352 -2.91 -4.39 23.04
C SER A 352 -3.08 -5.83 22.56
N MET A 353 -3.16 -6.80 23.46
CA MET A 353 -3.42 -8.21 23.17
C MET A 353 -4.81 -8.40 22.53
N SER A 354 -5.87 -7.86 23.14
CA SER A 354 -7.22 -7.90 22.57
C SER A 354 -7.29 -7.23 21.19
N MET A 355 -6.65 -6.07 21.02
CA MET A 355 -6.61 -5.36 19.76
C MET A 355 -5.65 -5.97 18.71
N GLY A 356 -4.76 -6.89 19.09
CA GLY A 356 -3.83 -7.59 18.17
C GLY A 356 -2.75 -6.68 17.60
N HIS A 357 -1.96 -6.09 18.48
CA HIS A 357 -0.72 -5.39 18.17
C HIS A 357 0.26 -5.47 19.36
N THR A 358 1.53 -5.18 19.11
CA THR A 358 2.52 -5.14 20.19
C THR A 358 2.26 -3.93 21.10
N LEU A 359 2.70 -4.03 22.36
CA LEU A 359 2.60 -2.93 23.33
C LEU A 359 3.27 -1.65 22.82
N GLU A 360 4.43 -1.78 22.14
CA GLU A 360 5.12 -0.65 21.52
C GLU A 360 4.26 0.02 20.42
N ALA A 361 3.63 -0.79 19.56
CA ALA A 361 2.74 -0.27 18.53
C ALA A 361 1.50 0.38 19.15
N HIS A 362 1.00 -0.17 20.25
CA HIS A 362 -0.11 0.41 21.02
C HIS A 362 0.25 1.78 21.56
N HIS A 363 1.33 1.92 22.32
CA HIS A 363 1.75 3.20 22.90
C HIS A 363 2.07 4.26 21.84
N ARG A 364 2.59 3.86 20.67
CA ARG A 364 2.82 4.79 19.56
C ARG A 364 1.53 5.30 18.94
N ALA A 365 0.51 4.43 18.81
CA ALA A 365 -0.77 4.77 18.20
C ALA A 365 -1.72 5.49 19.18
N TYR A 366 -1.58 5.22 20.48
CA TYR A 366 -2.50 5.65 21.54
C TYR A 366 -1.75 6.31 22.71
N PRO A 367 -1.17 7.50 22.51
CA PRO A 367 -0.43 8.20 23.58
C PRO A 367 -1.38 8.92 24.56
N TYR A 368 -2.41 8.20 25.07
CA TYR A 368 -3.41 8.77 25.97
C TYR A 368 -2.95 8.96 27.40
N ALA A 369 -1.75 8.57 27.75
CA ALA A 369 -1.19 8.79 29.08
C ALA A 369 -0.98 10.29 29.36
N SER A 370 -2.03 10.98 29.78
CA SER A 370 -1.96 12.34 30.30
C SER A 370 -1.59 12.32 31.79
N LYS A 371 -1.09 13.46 32.32
CA LYS A 371 -0.87 13.60 33.76
C LYS A 371 -2.15 13.31 34.58
N ALA A 372 -3.31 13.72 34.06
CA ALA A 372 -4.61 13.49 34.70
C ALA A 372 -4.97 11.99 34.72
N SER A 373 -4.80 11.26 33.61
CA SER A 373 -5.06 9.82 33.55
C SER A 373 -4.12 9.04 34.46
N THR A 374 -2.86 9.43 34.56
CA THR A 374 -1.88 8.84 35.48
C THR A 374 -2.29 9.05 36.94
N THR A 375 -2.64 10.28 37.33
CA THR A 375 -3.09 10.60 38.67
C THR A 375 -4.34 9.79 39.06
N ASN A 376 -5.32 9.69 38.17
CA ASN A 376 -6.54 8.90 38.39
C ASN A 376 -6.25 7.40 38.53
N ALA A 377 -5.30 6.85 37.74
CA ALA A 377 -4.89 5.45 37.85
C ALA A 377 -4.30 5.15 39.24
N PHE A 378 -3.41 6.02 39.74
CA PHE A 378 -2.86 5.88 41.08
C PHE A 378 -3.91 6.05 42.18
N LYS A 379 -4.88 6.96 42.04
CA LYS A 379 -5.99 7.12 42.96
C LYS A 379 -6.83 5.85 43.04
N ARG A 380 -7.26 5.28 41.92
CA ARG A 380 -8.03 4.03 41.85
C ARG A 380 -7.28 2.85 42.44
N ALA A 381 -5.96 2.73 42.16
CA ALA A 381 -5.14 1.66 42.72
C ALA A 381 -5.09 1.73 44.26
N ARG A 382 -4.95 2.92 44.85
CA ARG A 382 -4.99 3.14 46.31
C ARG A 382 -6.37 2.84 46.90
N GLU A 383 -7.45 3.17 46.22
CA GLU A 383 -8.82 2.86 46.64
C GLU A 383 -9.07 1.35 46.66
N ARG A 384 -8.64 0.63 45.61
CA ARG A 384 -8.71 -0.85 45.55
C ARG A 384 -7.86 -1.56 46.64
N ALA A 385 -6.72 -1.00 46.97
CA ALA A 385 -5.86 -1.56 48.02
C ALA A 385 -6.42 -1.37 49.45
N LYS A 386 -7.45 -0.53 49.62
CA LYS A 386 -8.13 -0.27 50.91
C LYS A 386 -9.45 -1.04 51.05
N ALA A 387 -9.99 -1.58 49.95
CA ALA A 387 -11.17 -2.43 49.89
C ALA A 387 -10.80 -3.92 50.07
#